data_2ad169492002a054fb9a942672e4d131
#
_entry.id   2ad169492002a054fb9a942672e4d131
#
_cell.length_a   1.000
_cell.length_b   1.000
_cell.length_c   1.000
_cell.angle_alpha   90.00
_cell.angle_beta   90.00
_cell.angle_gamma   90.00
#
_symmetry.space_group_name_H-M   'P 1'
#
loop_
_entity.id
_entity.type
_entity.pdbx_description
1 polymer ?
#
loop_
_entity_poly.entity_id
_entity_poly.type
_entity_poly.pdbx_seq_one_letter_code
_entity_poly.pdbx_strand_id
1 'polypeptide(L)'
;MKVALIISVYKNIIDLDVVLKSVEQQSVSDFITVISEDGDSTIMADYVNYYSGKLALTHLTQEDKGWQKNKALNNAIRKIDADYFIFIDGDCVLHPNFIKNHLKFTKENRILAGKRIKLGTEYSQKLRDSKTVLDFSKTILPEIFSIKKDGAKFYEEGIYISPNSAFSFIGYIRKMSQIKGCNFSCYKSALEKINGFNEDYVLPAIGEDIDLTWRFEGMGYQLFSVRNFAVQYHLHHKENWTDQSVNIAIMKENQKLKRYVTLNGIKK
;
A
#
# COMPACT_ATOMS: atom_id res chain seq x y z
N MET A 1 4.77 -6.69 -19.39
CA MET A 1 3.73 -6.42 -18.38
C MET A 1 3.92 -4.99 -17.88
N LYS A 2 2.95 -4.14 -18.14
CA LYS A 2 2.96 -2.75 -17.64
C LYS A 2 2.59 -2.76 -16.16
N VAL A 3 3.39 -2.11 -15.32
CA VAL A 3 3.24 -2.08 -13.86
C VAL A 3 2.94 -0.68 -13.39
N ALA A 4 1.99 -0.50 -12.48
CA ALA A 4 1.71 0.77 -11.82
C ALA A 4 1.86 0.65 -10.30
N LEU A 5 2.64 1.55 -9.70
CA LEU A 5 2.67 1.80 -8.28
C LEU A 5 1.67 2.91 -7.96
N ILE A 6 0.62 2.58 -7.22
CA ILE A 6 -0.41 3.53 -6.78
C ILE A 6 -0.10 3.96 -5.35
N ILE A 7 0.15 5.24 -5.16
CA ILE A 7 0.42 5.86 -3.86
C ILE A 7 -0.84 6.64 -3.47
N SER A 8 -1.57 6.14 -2.48
CA SER A 8 -2.76 6.79 -1.94
C SER A 8 -2.36 7.91 -0.98
N VAL A 9 -2.81 9.14 -1.25
CA VAL A 9 -2.43 10.32 -0.47
C VAL A 9 -3.63 11.18 -0.09
N TYR A 10 -3.49 11.90 1.04
CA TYR A 10 -4.40 12.95 1.47
C TYR A 10 -3.62 14.06 2.20
N LYS A 11 -3.44 15.22 1.57
CA LYS A 11 -2.87 16.48 2.12
C LYS A 11 -1.45 16.43 2.72
N ASN A 12 -0.85 15.25 2.94
CA ASN A 12 0.46 15.13 3.61
C ASN A 12 1.61 15.05 2.62
N ILE A 13 2.17 16.20 2.24
CA ILE A 13 3.33 16.28 1.33
C ILE A 13 4.65 15.92 2.04
N ILE A 14 4.74 16.08 3.37
CA ILE A 14 5.99 15.84 4.12
C ILE A 14 6.34 14.36 4.12
N ASP A 15 5.39 13.50 4.40
CA ASP A 15 5.60 12.05 4.36
C ASP A 15 5.70 11.55 2.93
N LEU A 16 4.91 12.13 2.01
CA LEU A 16 5.01 11.80 0.59
C LEU A 16 6.41 12.06 0.02
N ASP A 17 7.09 13.14 0.43
CA ASP A 17 8.48 13.43 0.01
C ASP A 17 9.43 12.27 0.35
N VAL A 18 9.32 11.72 1.56
CA VAL A 18 10.14 10.57 1.99
C VAL A 18 9.79 9.31 1.20
N VAL A 19 8.50 9.10 0.92
CA VAL A 19 8.04 7.97 0.10
C VAL A 19 8.57 8.08 -1.31
N LEU A 20 8.46 9.24 -1.97
CA LEU A 20 8.95 9.45 -3.34
C LEU A 20 10.47 9.28 -3.44
N LYS A 21 11.23 9.77 -2.47
CA LYS A 21 12.69 9.47 -2.37
C LYS A 21 12.98 7.97 -2.29
N SER A 22 12.11 7.19 -1.66
CA SER A 22 12.25 5.73 -1.62
C SER A 22 11.85 5.05 -2.95
N VAL A 23 10.96 5.67 -3.71
CA VAL A 23 10.61 5.23 -5.07
C VAL A 23 11.77 5.43 -6.03
N GLU A 24 12.49 6.55 -5.96
CA GLU A 24 13.73 6.78 -6.73
C GLU A 24 14.82 5.73 -6.45
N GLN A 25 14.83 5.16 -5.24
CA GLN A 25 15.81 4.16 -4.80
C GLN A 25 15.42 2.72 -5.13
N GLN A 26 14.33 2.50 -5.86
CA GLN A 26 13.93 1.13 -6.23
C GLN A 26 14.94 0.48 -7.16
N SER A 27 15.20 -0.82 -6.95
CA SER A 27 16.15 -1.61 -7.76
C SER A 27 15.63 -1.99 -9.15
N VAL A 28 14.42 -1.59 -9.47
CA VAL A 28 13.77 -1.69 -10.79
C VAL A 28 13.14 -0.34 -11.12
N SER A 29 13.11 0.03 -12.39
CA SER A 29 12.62 1.34 -12.87
C SER A 29 11.48 1.25 -13.88
N ASP A 30 11.16 0.07 -14.38
CA ASP A 30 10.12 -0.12 -15.40
C ASP A 30 8.73 -0.24 -14.74
N PHE A 31 8.22 0.89 -14.23
CA PHE A 31 6.87 1.02 -13.68
C PHE A 31 6.39 2.48 -13.72
N ILE A 32 5.08 2.66 -13.73
CA ILE A 32 4.42 3.96 -13.68
C ILE A 32 4.17 4.32 -12.21
N THR A 33 4.59 5.52 -11.77
CA THR A 33 4.27 6.03 -10.44
C THR A 33 3.04 6.93 -10.49
N VAL A 34 2.02 6.61 -9.72
CA VAL A 34 0.74 7.31 -9.69
C VAL A 34 0.46 7.83 -8.30
N ILE A 35 0.31 9.14 -8.17
CA ILE A 35 -0.21 9.79 -6.97
C ILE A 35 -1.73 9.80 -7.09
N SER A 36 -2.40 9.01 -6.25
CA SER A 36 -3.86 8.92 -6.16
C SER A 36 -4.32 9.75 -4.97
N GLU A 37 -4.67 11.01 -5.20
CA GLU A 37 -5.09 11.94 -4.17
C GLU A 37 -6.59 11.82 -3.91
N ASP A 38 -6.96 11.60 -2.64
CA ASP A 38 -8.34 11.70 -2.16
C ASP A 38 -8.64 13.16 -1.83
N GLY A 39 -8.58 14.01 -2.84
CA GLY A 39 -8.69 15.46 -2.77
C GLY A 39 -8.20 16.14 -4.05
N ASP A 40 -8.12 17.46 -4.00
CA ASP A 40 -7.67 18.34 -5.08
C ASP A 40 -6.86 19.54 -4.53
N SER A 41 -5.95 19.23 -3.62
CA SER A 41 -5.11 20.24 -2.95
C SER A 41 -4.15 20.92 -3.91
N THR A 42 -4.19 22.25 -4.01
CA THR A 42 -3.22 23.03 -4.78
C THR A 42 -1.79 22.82 -4.28
N ILE A 43 -1.60 22.71 -2.96
CA ILE A 43 -0.29 22.42 -2.36
C ILE A 43 0.25 21.07 -2.82
N MET A 44 -0.60 20.04 -2.91
CA MET A 44 -0.22 18.73 -3.43
C MET A 44 0.13 18.82 -4.92
N ALA A 45 -0.69 19.52 -5.71
CA ALA A 45 -0.44 19.70 -7.14
C ALA A 45 0.88 20.43 -7.40
N ASP A 46 1.17 21.51 -6.69
CA ASP A 46 2.42 22.25 -6.80
C ASP A 46 3.63 21.38 -6.43
N TYR A 47 3.51 20.62 -5.35
CA TYR A 47 4.55 19.67 -4.92
C TYR A 47 4.80 18.58 -5.96
N VAL A 48 3.75 17.94 -6.48
CA VAL A 48 3.89 16.90 -7.51
C VAL A 48 4.50 17.48 -8.79
N ASN A 49 4.09 18.66 -9.21
CA ASN A 49 4.68 19.36 -10.36
C ASN A 49 6.19 19.62 -10.16
N TYR A 50 6.58 20.11 -8.98
CA TYR A 50 7.98 20.30 -8.63
C TYR A 50 8.75 18.97 -8.67
N TYR A 51 8.16 17.91 -8.12
CA TYR A 51 8.82 16.60 -8.05
C TYR A 51 8.90 15.88 -9.40
N SER A 52 8.00 16.18 -10.32
CA SER A 52 7.95 15.57 -11.67
C SER A 52 9.21 15.86 -12.51
N GLY A 53 10.02 16.83 -12.12
CA GLY A 53 11.37 17.05 -12.69
C GLY A 53 12.39 15.98 -12.31
N LYS A 54 12.11 15.16 -11.29
CA LYS A 54 13.02 14.12 -10.76
C LYS A 54 12.50 12.71 -11.06
N LEU A 55 11.20 12.51 -10.99
CA LEU A 55 10.51 11.23 -11.19
C LEU A 55 9.27 11.45 -12.03
N ALA A 56 9.08 10.64 -13.08
CA ALA A 56 7.86 10.69 -13.87
C ALA A 56 6.65 10.28 -13.01
N LEU A 57 5.76 11.23 -12.73
CA LEU A 57 4.58 11.06 -11.90
C LEU A 57 3.31 11.30 -12.70
N THR A 58 2.30 10.48 -12.46
CA THR A 58 0.92 10.77 -12.86
C THR A 58 0.14 11.18 -11.63
N HIS A 59 -0.40 12.40 -11.60
CA HIS A 59 -1.24 12.89 -10.50
C HIS A 59 -2.72 12.75 -10.87
N LEU A 60 -3.46 12.04 -10.06
CA LEU A 60 -4.91 11.88 -10.17
C LEU A 60 -5.58 12.45 -8.94
N THR A 61 -6.54 13.32 -9.15
CA THR A 61 -7.27 14.03 -8.10
C THR A 61 -8.76 13.75 -8.19
N GLN A 62 -9.48 14.05 -7.14
CA GLN A 62 -10.94 14.09 -7.08
C GLN A 62 -11.38 15.18 -6.10
N GLU A 63 -12.63 15.61 -6.19
CA GLU A 63 -13.21 16.57 -5.24
C GLU A 63 -13.12 16.04 -3.80
N ASP A 64 -12.65 16.89 -2.87
CA ASP A 64 -12.56 16.56 -1.42
C ASP A 64 -13.97 16.59 -0.80
N LYS A 65 -14.56 15.42 -0.65
CA LYS A 65 -15.87 15.21 -0.02
C LYS A 65 -15.79 14.29 1.20
N GLY A 66 -14.74 14.44 2.02
CA GLY A 66 -14.43 13.55 3.11
C GLY A 66 -13.70 12.28 2.62
N TRP A 67 -13.68 11.25 3.43
CA TRP A 67 -12.92 10.04 3.09
C TRP A 67 -13.55 9.28 1.91
N GLN A 68 -12.91 9.31 0.77
CA GLN A 68 -13.32 8.61 -0.45
C GLN A 68 -12.14 7.88 -1.12
N LYS A 69 -11.20 7.37 -0.35
CA LYS A 69 -10.01 6.66 -0.82
C LYS A 69 -10.35 5.58 -1.86
N ASN A 70 -11.38 4.77 -1.62
CA ASN A 70 -11.79 3.70 -2.54
C ASN A 70 -12.15 4.23 -3.93
N LYS A 71 -12.82 5.38 -4.00
CA LYS A 71 -13.14 6.05 -5.26
C LYS A 71 -11.91 6.57 -5.96
N ALA A 72 -10.96 7.17 -5.23
CA ALA A 72 -9.67 7.62 -5.78
C ALA A 72 -8.87 6.44 -6.36
N LEU A 73 -8.81 5.30 -5.65
CA LEU A 73 -8.15 4.09 -6.11
C LEU A 73 -8.83 3.49 -7.36
N ASN A 74 -10.16 3.44 -7.39
CA ASN A 74 -10.90 3.01 -8.59
C ASN A 74 -10.67 3.95 -9.78
N ASN A 75 -10.56 5.26 -9.54
CA ASN A 75 -10.22 6.24 -10.56
C ASN A 75 -8.83 5.95 -11.17
N ALA A 76 -7.85 5.60 -10.33
CA ALA A 76 -6.52 5.19 -10.79
C ALA A 76 -6.59 3.93 -11.65
N ILE A 77 -7.32 2.89 -11.22
CA ILE A 77 -7.48 1.64 -11.98
C ILE A 77 -8.13 1.89 -13.36
N ARG A 78 -9.11 2.81 -13.42
CA ARG A 78 -9.79 3.17 -14.69
C ARG A 78 -8.89 3.91 -15.65
N LYS A 79 -8.07 4.87 -15.15
CA LYS A 79 -7.31 5.80 -15.99
C LYS A 79 -5.93 5.30 -16.39
N ILE A 80 -5.33 4.44 -15.58
CA ILE A 80 -3.95 3.99 -15.82
C ILE A 80 -3.94 2.74 -16.69
N ASP A 81 -3.18 2.83 -17.79
CA ASP A 81 -2.92 1.70 -18.68
C ASP A 81 -1.80 0.83 -18.10
N ALA A 82 -2.18 -0.10 -17.21
CA ALA A 82 -1.28 -1.06 -16.61
C ALA A 82 -1.95 -2.43 -16.48
N ASP A 83 -1.15 -3.50 -16.53
CA ASP A 83 -1.59 -4.88 -16.37
C ASP A 83 -1.58 -5.31 -14.89
N TYR A 84 -0.67 -4.72 -14.11
CA TYR A 84 -0.41 -5.08 -12.71
C TYR A 84 -0.31 -3.85 -11.83
N PHE A 85 -1.00 -3.86 -10.69
CA PHE A 85 -1.09 -2.78 -9.75
C PHE A 85 -0.47 -3.14 -8.40
N ILE A 86 0.36 -2.25 -7.87
CA ILE A 86 0.92 -2.32 -6.51
C ILE A 86 0.38 -1.11 -5.75
N PHE A 87 -0.21 -1.33 -4.57
CA PHE A 87 -0.85 -0.29 -3.76
C PHE A 87 -0.07 -0.05 -2.48
N ILE A 88 0.18 1.23 -2.19
CA ILE A 88 0.80 1.70 -0.95
C ILE A 88 0.11 2.96 -0.45
N ASP A 89 0.32 3.29 0.84
CA ASP A 89 -0.08 4.57 1.43
C ASP A 89 1.05 5.61 1.29
N GLY A 90 0.71 6.89 1.29
CA GLY A 90 1.64 8.02 1.13
C GLY A 90 2.55 8.30 2.33
N ASP A 91 2.52 7.45 3.35
CA ASP A 91 3.36 7.46 4.55
C ASP A 91 4.18 6.16 4.71
N CYS A 92 4.19 5.32 3.68
CA CYS A 92 4.85 4.01 3.67
C CYS A 92 6.12 4.05 2.81
N VAL A 93 7.27 4.24 3.42
CA VAL A 93 8.59 4.29 2.77
C VAL A 93 9.03 2.89 2.37
N LEU A 94 9.47 2.71 1.14
CA LEU A 94 9.74 1.41 0.53
C LEU A 94 11.20 0.97 0.67
N HIS A 95 11.44 -0.28 1.07
CA HIS A 95 12.76 -0.89 0.90
C HIS A 95 13.14 -0.96 -0.59
N PRO A 96 14.42 -0.78 -1.00
CA PRO A 96 14.82 -0.74 -2.41
C PRO A 96 14.40 -1.94 -3.27
N ASN A 97 14.16 -3.09 -2.68
CA ASN A 97 13.69 -4.28 -3.39
C ASN A 97 12.16 -4.51 -3.28
N PHE A 98 11.40 -3.52 -2.84
CA PHE A 98 9.96 -3.69 -2.60
C PHE A 98 9.23 -4.06 -3.90
N ILE A 99 9.32 -3.24 -4.93
CA ILE A 99 8.65 -3.47 -6.22
C ILE A 99 9.20 -4.74 -6.88
N LYS A 100 10.51 -4.92 -6.92
CA LYS A 100 11.15 -6.13 -7.45
C LYS A 100 10.57 -7.41 -6.84
N ASN A 101 10.33 -7.43 -5.53
CA ASN A 101 9.82 -8.62 -4.86
C ASN A 101 8.32 -8.81 -5.05
N HIS A 102 7.52 -7.76 -5.21
CA HIS A 102 6.15 -7.90 -5.69
C HIS A 102 6.14 -8.57 -7.07
N LEU A 103 6.95 -8.08 -8.00
CA LEU A 103 7.01 -8.64 -9.37
C LEU A 103 7.51 -10.08 -9.39
N LYS A 104 8.46 -10.45 -8.52
CA LYS A 104 8.99 -11.80 -8.43
C LYS A 104 7.93 -12.86 -8.11
N PHE A 105 6.95 -12.53 -7.28
CA PHE A 105 5.95 -13.47 -6.76
C PHE A 105 4.60 -13.40 -7.47
N THR A 106 4.47 -12.52 -8.48
CA THR A 106 3.22 -12.35 -9.22
C THR A 106 2.79 -13.62 -9.96
N LYS A 107 1.50 -13.93 -9.89
CA LYS A 107 0.80 -14.97 -10.65
C LYS A 107 -0.66 -14.54 -10.85
N GLU A 108 -1.29 -14.95 -11.95
CA GLU A 108 -2.66 -14.55 -12.30
C GLU A 108 -3.71 -14.85 -11.23
N ASN A 109 -3.57 -15.98 -10.52
CA ASN A 109 -4.51 -16.40 -9.47
C ASN A 109 -4.08 -15.95 -8.07
N ARG A 110 -3.10 -15.04 -7.94
CA ARG A 110 -2.59 -14.57 -6.65
C ARG A 110 -2.85 -13.11 -6.41
N ILE A 111 -3.19 -12.84 -5.16
CA ILE A 111 -3.14 -11.50 -4.58
C ILE A 111 -1.96 -11.50 -3.61
N LEU A 112 -0.96 -10.66 -3.87
CA LEU A 112 0.19 -10.54 -2.98
C LEU A 112 -0.15 -9.58 -1.84
N ALA A 113 0.20 -9.94 -0.61
CA ALA A 113 -0.02 -9.08 0.54
C ALA A 113 1.16 -9.14 1.51
N GLY A 114 1.52 -7.97 2.01
CA GLY A 114 2.54 -7.78 3.03
C GLY A 114 2.01 -7.02 4.24
N LYS A 115 2.90 -6.78 5.17
CA LYS A 115 2.69 -5.90 6.33
C LYS A 115 3.67 -4.75 6.28
N ARG A 116 3.57 -3.86 7.25
CA ARG A 116 4.51 -2.76 7.49
C ARG A 116 4.96 -2.77 8.94
N ILE A 117 6.19 -2.37 9.20
CA ILE A 117 6.57 -1.89 10.53
C ILE A 117 5.94 -0.51 10.72
N LYS A 118 5.33 -0.25 11.86
CA LYS A 118 4.92 1.09 12.28
C LYS A 118 6.04 1.64 13.16
N LEU A 119 6.77 2.63 12.65
CA LEU A 119 7.87 3.26 13.38
C LEU A 119 7.34 4.14 14.52
N GLY A 120 8.15 4.33 15.57
CA GLY A 120 7.96 5.38 16.54
C GLY A 120 8.48 6.73 16.03
N THR A 121 8.41 7.74 16.88
CA THR A 121 8.76 9.12 16.49
C THR A 121 10.25 9.27 16.16
N GLU A 122 11.13 8.72 17.01
CA GLU A 122 12.58 8.81 16.85
C GLU A 122 13.05 8.11 15.57
N TYR A 123 12.60 6.87 15.35
CA TYR A 123 12.99 6.11 14.15
C TYR A 123 12.33 6.62 12.86
N SER A 124 11.17 7.25 12.93
CA SER A 124 10.63 7.97 11.78
C SER A 124 11.50 9.17 11.40
N GLN A 125 12.01 9.92 12.39
CA GLN A 125 12.95 11.01 12.13
C GLN A 125 14.29 10.46 11.59
N LYS A 126 14.82 9.40 12.21
CA LYS A 126 16.04 8.73 11.75
C LYS A 126 15.92 8.26 10.29
N LEU A 127 14.75 7.76 9.88
CA LEU A 127 14.51 7.39 8.48
C LEU A 127 14.51 8.61 7.55
N ARG A 128 13.86 9.74 7.95
CA ARG A 128 13.87 10.99 7.18
C ARG A 128 15.29 11.54 6.97
N ASP A 129 16.12 11.42 8.00
CA ASP A 129 17.51 11.93 8.01
C ASP A 129 18.50 10.95 7.36
N SER A 130 18.07 9.73 7.08
CA SER A 130 18.95 8.71 6.49
C SER A 130 19.30 9.05 5.04
N LYS A 131 20.57 8.87 4.69
CA LYS A 131 21.06 9.11 3.32
C LYS A 131 20.36 8.22 2.30
N THR A 132 20.14 6.95 2.65
CA THR A 132 19.37 6.00 1.83
C THR A 132 18.48 5.12 2.70
N VAL A 133 17.37 4.63 2.12
CA VAL A 133 16.51 3.64 2.79
C VAL A 133 17.26 2.32 3.03
N LEU A 134 18.22 1.99 2.16
CA LEU A 134 19.04 0.79 2.35
C LEU A 134 19.89 0.89 3.62
N ASP A 135 20.48 2.07 3.91
CA ASP A 135 21.28 2.26 5.12
C ASP A 135 20.39 2.20 6.37
N PHE A 136 19.22 2.84 6.33
CA PHE A 136 18.24 2.71 7.40
C PHE A 136 17.83 1.25 7.63
N SER A 137 17.56 0.48 6.56
CA SER A 137 17.14 -0.91 6.65
C SER A 137 18.13 -1.81 7.39
N LYS A 138 19.42 -1.51 7.28
CA LYS A 138 20.50 -2.25 7.97
C LYS A 138 20.49 -2.00 9.49
N THR A 139 19.90 -0.91 9.97
CA THR A 139 19.82 -0.61 11.41
C THR A 139 18.70 -1.37 12.11
N ILE A 140 17.70 -1.87 11.38
CA ILE A 140 16.49 -2.47 11.96
C ILE A 140 16.82 -3.65 12.87
N LEU A 141 17.61 -4.60 12.40
CA LEU A 141 17.92 -5.81 13.17
C LEU A 141 18.86 -5.52 14.36
N PRO A 142 19.98 -4.80 14.21
CA PRO A 142 20.86 -4.45 15.33
C PRO A 142 20.18 -3.60 16.41
N GLU A 143 19.26 -2.72 16.00
CA GLU A 143 18.62 -1.75 16.92
C GLU A 143 17.19 -2.15 17.31
N ILE A 144 16.80 -3.40 17.13
CA ILE A 144 15.41 -3.86 17.29
C ILE A 144 14.82 -3.57 18.68
N PHE A 145 15.64 -3.63 19.73
CA PHE A 145 15.20 -3.30 21.09
C PHE A 145 14.95 -1.81 21.27
N SER A 146 15.80 -0.96 20.68
CA SER A 146 15.63 0.50 20.70
C SER A 146 14.41 0.92 19.90
N ILE A 147 14.19 0.31 18.71
CA ILE A 147 13.00 0.49 17.88
C ILE A 147 11.73 0.15 18.66
N LYS A 148 11.74 -0.97 19.38
CA LYS A 148 10.61 -1.37 20.24
C LYS A 148 10.39 -0.37 21.38
N LYS A 149 11.47 0.13 21.99
CA LYS A 149 11.39 1.12 23.09
C LYS A 149 10.84 2.47 22.60
N ASP A 150 11.12 2.86 21.36
CA ASP A 150 10.54 4.05 20.68
C ASP A 150 9.04 3.90 20.36
N GLY A 151 8.42 2.76 20.70
CA GLY A 151 7.00 2.52 20.52
C GLY A 151 6.62 1.90 19.16
N ALA A 152 7.59 1.42 18.37
CA ALA A 152 7.30 0.76 17.12
C ALA A 152 6.43 -0.49 17.30
N LYS A 153 5.47 -0.69 16.37
CA LYS A 153 4.62 -1.89 16.32
C LYS A 153 5.01 -2.74 15.11
N PHE A 154 4.87 -4.06 15.24
CA PHE A 154 5.21 -5.02 14.18
C PHE A 154 6.67 -4.86 13.70
N TYR A 155 7.59 -4.64 14.62
CA TYR A 155 9.00 -4.33 14.32
C TYR A 155 9.70 -5.44 13.52
N GLU A 156 9.27 -6.68 13.66
CA GLU A 156 9.77 -7.81 12.86
C GLU A 156 9.44 -7.70 11.35
N GLU A 157 8.45 -6.89 10.97
CA GLU A 157 8.10 -6.62 9.58
C GLU A 157 9.10 -5.69 8.88
N GLY A 158 9.91 -4.96 9.65
CA GLY A 158 10.96 -4.09 9.12
C GLY A 158 12.22 -4.84 8.68
N ILE A 159 12.36 -6.11 9.03
CA ILE A 159 13.52 -6.92 8.68
C ILE A 159 13.39 -7.43 7.26
N TYR A 160 14.29 -6.98 6.37
CA TYR A 160 14.34 -7.47 5.00
C TYR A 160 15.06 -8.81 4.90
N ILE A 161 14.44 -9.77 4.22
CA ILE A 161 15.02 -11.07 3.89
C ILE A 161 15.02 -11.21 2.36
N SER A 162 16.19 -11.40 1.76
CA SER A 162 16.24 -11.66 0.33
C SER A 162 15.56 -12.99 -0.01
N PRO A 163 14.66 -13.04 -1.02
CA PRO A 163 14.05 -14.29 -1.47
C PRO A 163 15.05 -15.34 -1.98
N ASN A 164 16.28 -14.90 -2.26
CA ASN A 164 17.35 -15.77 -2.75
C ASN A 164 18.34 -16.18 -1.65
N SER A 165 18.13 -15.74 -0.39
CA SER A 165 19.01 -16.11 0.72
C SER A 165 18.63 -17.45 1.35
N ALA A 166 19.58 -18.06 2.09
CA ALA A 166 19.31 -19.27 2.88
C ALA A 166 18.20 -19.08 3.93
N PHE A 167 17.95 -17.82 4.36
CA PHE A 167 16.92 -17.46 5.34
C PHE A 167 15.53 -17.20 4.70
N SER A 168 15.39 -17.34 3.38
CA SER A 168 14.12 -17.08 2.68
C SER A 168 12.94 -17.89 3.20
N PHE A 169 13.20 -19.09 3.75
CA PHE A 169 12.17 -19.94 4.35
C PHE A 169 11.37 -19.22 5.43
N ILE A 170 11.98 -18.28 6.18
CA ILE A 170 11.30 -17.47 7.21
C ILE A 170 10.15 -16.67 6.59
N GLY A 171 10.37 -16.02 5.44
CA GLY A 171 9.31 -15.28 4.74
C GLY A 171 8.21 -16.20 4.21
N TYR A 172 8.56 -17.39 3.73
CA TYR A 172 7.57 -18.35 3.20
C TYR A 172 6.67 -18.96 4.27
N ILE A 173 7.13 -19.15 5.50
CA ILE A 173 6.30 -19.67 6.60
C ILE A 173 5.39 -18.61 7.21
N ARG A 174 5.69 -17.31 7.01
CA ARG A 174 4.92 -16.18 7.55
C ARG A 174 3.71 -15.88 6.68
N LYS A 175 2.57 -16.47 7.02
CA LYS A 175 1.33 -16.32 6.25
C LYS A 175 0.67 -14.96 6.46
N MET A 176 -0.13 -14.56 5.48
CA MET A 176 -1.10 -13.46 5.58
C MET A 176 -2.50 -14.05 5.66
N SER A 177 -3.31 -13.50 6.56
CA SER A 177 -4.74 -13.85 6.70
C SER A 177 -5.65 -12.82 6.04
N GLN A 178 -5.12 -11.65 5.70
CA GLN A 178 -5.86 -10.58 5.04
C GLN A 178 -4.92 -9.61 4.32
N ILE A 179 -5.44 -8.92 3.33
CA ILE A 179 -4.77 -7.81 2.66
C ILE A 179 -4.57 -6.67 3.66
N LYS A 180 -3.54 -5.87 3.41
CA LYS A 180 -3.37 -4.54 3.98
C LYS A 180 -3.30 -3.54 2.83
N GLY A 181 -4.20 -2.58 2.78
CA GLY A 181 -4.32 -1.62 1.69
C GLY A 181 -3.04 -0.87 1.37
N CYS A 182 -2.15 -0.76 2.35
CA CYS A 182 -0.83 -0.16 2.20
C CYS A 182 0.24 -1.07 1.59
N ASN A 183 0.00 -2.38 1.45
CA ASN A 183 1.01 -3.34 0.96
C ASN A 183 0.33 -4.54 0.30
N PHE A 184 -0.17 -4.36 -0.90
CA PHE A 184 -0.67 -5.46 -1.70
C PHE A 184 -0.53 -5.19 -3.19
N SER A 185 -0.61 -6.24 -3.99
CA SER A 185 -0.59 -6.12 -5.44
C SER A 185 -1.35 -7.25 -6.13
N CYS A 186 -1.86 -6.97 -7.32
CA CYS A 186 -2.58 -7.93 -8.14
C CYS A 186 -2.66 -7.50 -9.61
N TYR A 187 -3.06 -8.41 -10.47
CA TYR A 187 -3.41 -8.08 -11.85
C TYR A 187 -4.66 -7.19 -11.92
N LYS A 188 -4.71 -6.32 -12.93
CA LYS A 188 -5.89 -5.51 -13.24
C LYS A 188 -7.13 -6.36 -13.43
N SER A 189 -7.01 -7.48 -14.12
CA SER A 189 -8.09 -8.45 -14.33
C SER A 189 -8.71 -8.98 -13.05
N ALA A 190 -7.90 -9.13 -11.98
CA ALA A 190 -8.41 -9.53 -10.68
C ALA A 190 -9.28 -8.43 -10.03
N LEU A 191 -8.86 -7.17 -10.13
CA LEU A 191 -9.65 -6.01 -9.68
C LEU A 191 -10.94 -5.87 -10.48
N GLU A 192 -10.87 -5.99 -11.81
CA GLU A 192 -12.04 -5.92 -12.67
C GLU A 192 -13.06 -7.02 -12.37
N LYS A 193 -12.59 -8.22 -12.02
CA LYS A 193 -13.45 -9.37 -11.69
C LYS A 193 -14.28 -9.16 -10.42
N ILE A 194 -13.77 -8.41 -9.44
CA ILE A 194 -14.51 -8.03 -8.23
C ILE A 194 -15.14 -6.64 -8.33
N ASN A 195 -15.00 -5.96 -9.47
CA ASN A 195 -15.41 -4.58 -9.72
C ASN A 195 -14.65 -3.56 -8.84
N GLY A 196 -13.38 -3.83 -8.50
CA GLY A 196 -12.50 -2.92 -7.76
C GLY A 196 -12.84 -2.76 -6.28
N PHE A 197 -12.51 -1.59 -5.75
CA PHE A 197 -12.82 -1.20 -4.37
C PHE A 197 -14.29 -0.84 -4.25
N ASN A 198 -14.92 -1.17 -3.13
CA ASN A 198 -16.31 -0.79 -2.89
C ASN A 198 -16.39 0.68 -2.42
N GLU A 199 -16.99 1.54 -3.25
CA GLU A 199 -17.14 2.97 -2.99
C GLU A 199 -18.21 3.31 -1.91
N ASP A 200 -18.99 2.32 -1.44
CA ASP A 200 -19.95 2.50 -0.36
C ASP A 200 -19.30 2.67 1.02
N TYR A 201 -18.02 2.25 1.16
CA TYR A 201 -17.26 2.49 2.38
C TYR A 201 -16.77 3.95 2.41
N VAL A 202 -17.24 4.69 3.41
CA VAL A 202 -17.02 6.15 3.54
C VAL A 202 -16.21 6.53 4.79
N LEU A 203 -15.65 5.54 5.50
CA LEU A 203 -14.84 5.72 6.69
C LEU A 203 -13.52 4.96 6.56
N PRO A 204 -12.40 5.49 7.11
CA PRO A 204 -11.13 4.79 7.12
C PRO A 204 -11.17 3.56 8.03
N ALA A 205 -10.21 2.66 7.89
CA ALA A 205 -9.86 1.52 8.72
C ALA A 205 -10.61 0.20 8.49
N ILE A 206 -11.91 0.16 8.34
CA ILE A 206 -12.65 -1.08 8.04
C ILE A 206 -13.34 -0.95 6.69
N GLY A 207 -13.24 -2.00 5.90
CA GLY A 207 -13.94 -2.10 4.62
C GLY A 207 -12.95 -2.32 3.47
N GLU A 208 -11.94 -1.48 3.31
CA GLU A 208 -11.02 -1.63 2.18
C GLU A 208 -10.20 -2.93 2.25
N ASP A 209 -9.64 -3.25 3.40
CA ASP A 209 -8.72 -4.39 3.57
C ASP A 209 -9.46 -5.73 3.72
N ILE A 210 -10.42 -5.77 4.64
CA ILE A 210 -11.14 -7.00 5.00
C ILE A 210 -12.10 -7.38 3.86
N ASP A 211 -12.81 -6.41 3.30
CA ASP A 211 -13.73 -6.59 2.20
C ASP A 211 -13.00 -7.10 0.94
N LEU A 212 -11.87 -6.50 0.58
CA LEU A 212 -11.06 -6.96 -0.53
C LEU A 212 -10.61 -8.42 -0.36
N THR A 213 -10.11 -8.76 0.83
CA THR A 213 -9.66 -10.13 1.12
C THR A 213 -10.79 -11.12 0.88
N TRP A 214 -11.93 -10.88 1.51
CA TRP A 214 -13.10 -11.74 1.42
C TRP A 214 -13.63 -11.86 -0.02
N ARG A 215 -13.69 -10.77 -0.77
CA ARG A 215 -14.15 -10.80 -2.17
C ARG A 215 -13.20 -11.55 -3.08
N PHE A 216 -11.88 -11.33 -2.95
CA PHE A 216 -10.91 -12.08 -3.75
C PHE A 216 -10.92 -13.58 -3.44
N GLU A 217 -10.98 -13.97 -2.17
CA GLU A 217 -11.09 -15.37 -1.77
C GLU A 217 -12.38 -16.03 -2.29
N GLY A 218 -13.50 -15.32 -2.22
CA GLY A 218 -14.79 -15.77 -2.75
C GLY A 218 -14.81 -15.93 -4.27
N MET A 219 -13.91 -15.23 -4.99
CA MET A 219 -13.69 -15.37 -6.44
C MET A 219 -12.58 -16.34 -6.81
N GLY A 220 -12.06 -17.10 -5.82
CA GLY A 220 -11.07 -18.17 -5.99
C GLY A 220 -9.61 -17.70 -6.07
N TYR A 221 -9.30 -16.45 -5.73
CA TYR A 221 -7.92 -15.98 -5.64
C TYR A 221 -7.24 -16.46 -4.36
N GLN A 222 -5.94 -16.71 -4.46
CA GLN A 222 -5.11 -17.12 -3.34
C GLN A 222 -4.33 -15.92 -2.79
N LEU A 223 -4.42 -15.70 -1.48
CA LEU A 223 -3.58 -14.73 -0.80
C LEU A 223 -2.17 -15.30 -0.63
N PHE A 224 -1.16 -14.59 -1.14
CA PHE A 224 0.25 -14.96 -1.03
C PHE A 224 1.00 -13.91 -0.21
N SER A 225 1.74 -14.37 0.79
CA SER A 225 2.49 -13.50 1.69
C SER A 225 3.80 -13.04 1.08
N VAL A 226 4.02 -11.72 1.05
CA VAL A 226 5.32 -11.10 0.73
C VAL A 226 5.98 -10.46 1.97
N ARG A 227 5.56 -10.88 3.18
CA ARG A 227 6.16 -10.42 4.45
C ARG A 227 7.66 -10.68 4.46
N ASN A 228 8.42 -9.71 4.94
CA ASN A 228 9.89 -9.69 4.96
C ASN A 228 10.57 -9.71 3.57
N PHE A 229 9.84 -9.94 2.47
CA PHE A 229 10.35 -9.81 1.11
C PHE A 229 10.08 -8.40 0.55
N ALA A 230 8.85 -7.93 0.65
CA ALA A 230 8.44 -6.57 0.25
C ALA A 230 8.22 -5.72 1.52
N VAL A 231 9.34 -5.23 2.06
CA VAL A 231 9.35 -4.48 3.33
C VAL A 231 9.03 -3.01 3.08
N GLN A 232 8.25 -2.43 3.98
CA GLN A 232 8.01 -1.00 4.04
C GLN A 232 7.95 -0.49 5.48
N TYR A 233 8.30 0.79 5.64
CA TYR A 233 8.46 1.49 6.91
C TYR A 233 7.41 2.59 6.98
N HIS A 234 6.39 2.40 7.83
CA HIS A 234 5.33 3.38 8.03
C HIS A 234 5.81 4.45 9.01
N LEU A 235 5.79 5.69 8.56
CA LEU A 235 6.17 6.85 9.33
C LEU A 235 5.17 7.11 10.46
N HIS A 236 5.68 7.59 11.59
CA HIS A 236 4.86 7.88 12.76
C HIS A 236 3.96 9.08 12.52
N HIS A 237 2.68 8.89 12.75
CA HIS A 237 1.71 9.97 12.86
C HIS A 237 0.65 9.61 13.91
N LYS A 238 -0.08 10.60 14.39
CA LYS A 238 -1.19 10.38 15.32
C LYS A 238 -2.32 9.62 14.61
N GLU A 239 -2.71 8.49 15.19
CA GLU A 239 -3.85 7.71 14.69
C GLU A 239 -5.15 8.28 15.30
N ASN A 240 -6.12 8.57 14.44
CA ASN A 240 -7.45 8.96 14.86
C ASN A 240 -8.39 7.76 14.69
N TRP A 241 -9.06 7.38 15.75
CA TRP A 241 -10.09 6.36 15.69
C TRP A 241 -11.46 6.99 15.41
N THR A 242 -12.20 6.38 14.50
CA THR A 242 -13.59 6.75 14.20
C THR A 242 -14.50 5.55 14.41
N ASP A 243 -15.78 5.79 14.72
CA ASP A 243 -16.78 4.73 14.82
C ASP A 243 -16.90 4.02 13.46
N GLN A 244 -16.83 2.70 13.48
CA GLN A 244 -16.84 1.83 12.31
C GLN A 244 -18.19 1.13 12.04
N SER A 245 -19.21 1.46 12.81
CA SER A 245 -20.52 0.76 12.77
C SER A 245 -21.12 0.73 11.38
N VAL A 246 -21.03 1.83 10.64
CA VAL A 246 -21.57 1.95 9.27
C VAL A 246 -20.83 1.00 8.31
N ASN A 247 -19.51 1.04 8.29
CA ASN A 247 -18.72 0.16 7.41
C ASN A 247 -18.92 -1.32 7.76
N ILE A 248 -19.01 -1.64 9.06
CA ILE A 248 -19.26 -3.01 9.53
C ILE A 248 -20.65 -3.49 9.07
N ALA A 249 -21.67 -2.64 9.11
CA ALA A 249 -23.02 -2.98 8.64
C ALA A 249 -23.01 -3.29 7.14
N ILE A 250 -22.39 -2.45 6.31
CA ILE A 250 -22.23 -2.67 4.87
C ILE A 250 -21.50 -4.00 4.60
N MET A 251 -20.39 -4.24 5.29
CA MET A 251 -19.60 -5.48 5.14
C MET A 251 -20.44 -6.72 5.47
N LYS A 252 -21.13 -6.72 6.60
CA LYS A 252 -22.00 -7.86 7.02
C LYS A 252 -23.12 -8.13 6.01
N GLU A 253 -23.74 -7.09 5.47
CA GLU A 253 -24.80 -7.25 4.47
C GLU A 253 -24.22 -7.83 3.16
N ASN A 254 -23.09 -7.34 2.67
CA ASN A 254 -22.42 -7.89 1.49
C ASN A 254 -22.02 -9.37 1.71
N GLN A 255 -21.53 -9.72 2.90
CA GLN A 255 -21.19 -11.10 3.24
C GLN A 255 -22.41 -12.02 3.28
N LYS A 256 -23.50 -11.56 3.89
CA LYS A 256 -24.78 -12.30 3.94
C LYS A 256 -25.32 -12.58 2.53
N LEU A 257 -25.21 -11.62 1.63
CA LEU A 257 -25.65 -11.73 0.23
C LEU A 257 -24.62 -12.42 -0.67
N LYS A 258 -23.45 -12.83 -0.15
CA LYS A 258 -22.32 -13.36 -0.92
C LYS A 258 -21.94 -12.46 -2.12
N ARG A 259 -21.98 -11.14 -1.92
CA ARG A 259 -21.72 -10.14 -2.95
C ARG A 259 -20.21 -9.92 -3.13
N TYR A 260 -19.56 -10.85 -3.85
CA TYR A 260 -18.12 -10.76 -4.14
C TYR A 260 -17.78 -9.71 -5.19
N VAL A 261 -18.76 -9.31 -6.02
CA VAL A 261 -18.63 -8.21 -6.99
C VAL A 261 -19.38 -7.02 -6.45
N THR A 262 -18.68 -5.91 -6.17
CA THR A 262 -19.36 -4.71 -5.65
C THR A 262 -20.23 -4.04 -6.71
N LEU A 263 -21.33 -3.42 -6.26
CA LEU A 263 -22.24 -2.66 -7.14
C LEU A 263 -21.63 -1.30 -7.51
N ASN A 264 -20.95 -0.64 -6.56
CA ASN A 264 -20.32 0.65 -6.72
C ASN A 264 -18.78 0.48 -6.73
N GLY A 265 -18.19 0.39 -7.91
CA GLY A 265 -16.77 0.13 -8.07
C GLY A 265 -16.19 0.75 -9.34
N ILE A 266 -15.34 0.01 -10.05
CA ILE A 266 -14.73 0.44 -11.31
C ILE A 266 -15.78 0.71 -12.37
N LYS A 267 -16.76 -0.17 -12.51
CA LYS A 267 -17.95 0.00 -13.38
C LYS A 267 -19.11 0.46 -12.51
N LYS A 268 -19.80 1.48 -12.95
CA LYS A 268 -21.03 2.00 -12.30
C LYS A 268 -22.25 1.42 -12.95
#